data_4fb80b2341e1bf30c47b9e64efc246b8
#
_entry.id   4fb80b2341e1bf30c47b9e64efc246b8
#
_cell.length_a   1.000
_cell.length_b   1.000
_cell.length_c   1.000
_cell.angle_alpha   90.00
_cell.angle_beta   90.00
_cell.angle_gamma   90.00
#
_symmetry.space_group_name_H-M   'P 1'
#
loop_
_entity.id
_entity.type
_entity.pdbx_description
1 polymer ?
#
loop_
_entity_poly.entity_id
_entity_poly.type
_entity_poly.pdbx_seq_one_letter_code
_entity_poly.pdbx_strand_id
1 'polypeptide(L)'
;VALETVCGVTSVLPANTKMEVAFAGKSNVGKSSLINALMNRKSLARTSAQPGKTQTINFYNINDAMYLVDLPGYGYAKVSQSEKEKWGKLIERYLQKSQMLKAVFLLIDIRHDPSANDKMMYDWIVYNGYDPIIIATKLDKIKRSQLQKQVKAIKTGLNMKSDGIVIPFSAETKQGREEIWNLIDSWMEPEEA
;
A
#
# COMPACT_ATOMS: atom_id res chain seq x y z
N VAL A 1 -16.59 6.93 -6.76
CA VAL A 1 -15.19 6.48 -6.87
C VAL A 1 -14.76 6.44 -8.33
N ALA A 2 -13.69 7.10 -8.68
CA ALA A 2 -13.15 7.11 -10.04
C ALA A 2 -11.62 7.14 -10.03
N LEU A 3 -11.02 6.47 -11.02
CA LEU A 3 -9.60 6.65 -11.32
C LEU A 3 -9.44 8.03 -11.96
N GLU A 4 -8.73 8.93 -11.29
CA GLU A 4 -8.62 10.31 -11.73
C GLU A 4 -7.30 10.60 -12.42
N THR A 5 -6.20 10.09 -11.85
CA THR A 5 -4.87 10.42 -12.34
C THR A 5 -3.98 9.17 -12.38
N VAL A 6 -3.24 9.04 -13.47
CA VAL A 6 -2.22 8.00 -13.65
C VAL A 6 -0.88 8.69 -13.93
N CYS A 7 0.11 8.45 -13.07
CA CYS A 7 1.44 9.05 -13.20
C CYS A 7 2.50 7.99 -13.50
N GLY A 8 3.19 8.16 -14.63
CA GLY A 8 4.37 7.37 -14.98
C GLY A 8 5.66 8.02 -14.49
N VAL A 9 6.79 7.41 -14.85
CA VAL A 9 8.13 7.83 -14.42
C VAL A 9 8.45 9.28 -14.80
N THR A 10 7.98 9.72 -15.98
CA THR A 10 8.24 11.06 -16.53
C THR A 10 7.13 12.06 -16.24
N SER A 11 6.01 11.62 -15.64
CA SER A 11 4.88 12.49 -15.34
C SER A 11 5.18 13.43 -14.18
N VAL A 12 4.59 14.61 -14.22
CA VAL A 12 4.57 15.52 -13.07
C VAL A 12 3.51 15.00 -12.09
N LEU A 13 3.87 14.92 -10.80
CA LEU A 13 2.92 14.52 -9.77
C LEU A 13 1.82 15.59 -9.61
N PRO A 14 0.55 15.18 -9.44
CA PRO A 14 -0.53 16.14 -9.26
C PRO A 14 -0.38 16.94 -7.97
N ALA A 15 -0.71 18.23 -8.03
CA ALA A 15 -0.81 19.08 -6.86
C ALA A 15 -2.23 18.95 -6.28
N ASN A 16 -2.43 17.95 -5.43
CA ASN A 16 -3.72 17.70 -4.80
C ASN A 16 -3.91 18.57 -3.56
N THR A 17 -5.15 18.95 -3.30
CA THR A 17 -5.57 19.65 -2.08
C THR A 17 -6.27 18.73 -1.08
N LYS A 18 -6.52 17.48 -1.46
CA LYS A 18 -7.22 16.48 -0.66
C LYS A 18 -6.24 15.48 -0.07
N MET A 19 -6.59 14.94 1.09
CA MET A 19 -5.79 13.91 1.76
C MET A 19 -5.51 12.72 0.83
N GLU A 20 -4.28 12.24 0.86
CA GLU A 20 -3.84 11.03 0.16
C GLU A 20 -3.45 9.94 1.16
N VAL A 21 -3.83 8.72 0.86
CA VAL A 21 -3.41 7.51 1.57
C VAL A 21 -2.83 6.54 0.55
N ALA A 22 -1.57 6.16 0.71
CA ALA A 22 -0.85 5.36 -0.26
C ALA A 22 -0.77 3.89 0.14
N PHE A 23 -0.71 3.03 -0.88
CA PHE A 23 -0.58 1.59 -0.72
C PHE A 23 0.64 1.10 -1.50
N ALA A 24 1.57 0.47 -0.79
CA ALA A 24 2.77 -0.14 -1.33
C ALA A 24 2.75 -1.65 -1.09
N GLY A 25 3.42 -2.40 -1.92
CA GLY A 25 3.53 -3.83 -1.73
C GLY A 25 4.21 -4.54 -2.89
N LYS A 26 4.65 -5.75 -2.62
CA LYS A 26 5.21 -6.65 -3.61
C LYS A 26 4.17 -7.02 -4.67
N SER A 27 4.61 -7.27 -5.89
CA SER A 27 3.74 -7.85 -6.93
C SER A 27 3.01 -9.07 -6.44
N ASN A 28 1.71 -9.17 -6.76
CA ASN A 28 0.84 -10.28 -6.37
C ASN A 28 0.59 -10.42 -4.86
N VAL A 29 0.91 -9.42 -4.08
CA VAL A 29 0.62 -9.43 -2.62
C VAL A 29 -0.87 -9.29 -2.32
N GLY A 30 -1.67 -8.87 -3.28
CA GLY A 30 -3.10 -8.62 -3.11
C GLY A 30 -3.47 -7.13 -3.03
N LYS A 31 -2.60 -6.23 -3.51
CA LYS A 31 -2.81 -4.78 -3.42
C LYS A 31 -4.04 -4.33 -4.21
N SER A 32 -4.18 -4.74 -5.46
CA SER A 32 -5.37 -4.41 -6.27
C SER A 32 -6.66 -4.97 -5.67
N SER A 33 -6.62 -6.18 -5.14
CA SER A 33 -7.77 -6.79 -4.46
C SER A 33 -8.17 -6.02 -3.22
N LEU A 34 -7.21 -5.53 -2.43
CA LEU A 34 -7.47 -4.69 -1.28
C LEU A 34 -8.10 -3.36 -1.69
N ILE A 35 -7.50 -2.66 -2.65
CA ILE A 35 -8.00 -1.36 -3.11
C ILE A 35 -9.42 -1.49 -3.66
N ASN A 36 -9.67 -2.51 -4.48
CA ASN A 36 -11.02 -2.80 -4.97
C ASN A 36 -12.01 -3.09 -3.84
N ALA A 37 -11.59 -3.83 -2.81
CA ALA A 37 -12.41 -4.11 -1.65
C ALA A 37 -12.74 -2.84 -0.85
N LEU A 38 -11.75 -1.95 -0.68
CA LEU A 38 -11.96 -0.66 -0.01
C LEU A 38 -12.93 0.23 -0.77
N MET A 39 -12.83 0.26 -2.09
CA MET A 39 -13.70 1.04 -2.96
C MET A 39 -15.07 0.38 -3.20
N ASN A 40 -15.25 -0.85 -2.75
CA ASN A 40 -16.43 -1.67 -3.05
C ASN A 40 -16.66 -1.81 -4.57
N ARG A 41 -15.58 -2.04 -5.32
CA ARG A 41 -15.57 -2.27 -6.78
C ARG A 41 -14.92 -3.60 -7.10
N LYS A 42 -15.30 -4.23 -8.20
CA LYS A 42 -14.81 -5.56 -8.58
C LYS A 42 -13.46 -5.52 -9.32
N SER A 43 -13.20 -4.48 -10.09
CA SER A 43 -12.06 -4.48 -11.01
C SER A 43 -11.56 -3.09 -11.41
N LEU A 44 -11.82 -2.05 -10.60
CA LEU A 44 -11.35 -0.70 -10.92
C LEU A 44 -9.83 -0.62 -10.81
N ALA A 45 -9.24 -1.15 -9.73
CA ALA A 45 -7.80 -1.34 -9.63
C ALA A 45 -7.44 -2.66 -10.32
N ARG A 46 -6.51 -2.62 -11.25
CA ARG A 46 -6.13 -3.79 -12.05
C ARG A 46 -4.82 -4.39 -11.55
N THR A 47 -4.80 -5.73 -11.45
CA THR A 47 -3.57 -6.46 -11.28
C THR A 47 -2.73 -6.33 -12.54
N SER A 48 -1.50 -5.82 -12.42
CA SER A 48 -0.51 -5.91 -13.47
C SER A 48 0.03 -7.35 -13.49
N ALA A 49 -0.57 -8.20 -14.32
CA ALA A 49 -0.21 -9.62 -14.41
C ALA A 49 1.05 -9.89 -15.24
N GLN A 50 1.59 -8.87 -15.92
CA GLN A 50 2.73 -9.07 -16.83
C GLN A 50 3.94 -8.28 -16.38
N PRO A 51 5.08 -8.95 -16.13
CA PRO A 51 6.37 -8.28 -15.94
C PRO A 51 6.70 -7.42 -17.16
N GLY A 52 7.17 -6.20 -16.95
CA GLY A 52 7.59 -5.31 -18.04
C GLY A 52 6.54 -4.32 -18.53
N LYS A 53 5.32 -4.32 -17.98
CA LYS A 53 4.38 -3.21 -18.22
C LYS A 53 4.84 -1.97 -17.46
N THR A 54 4.65 -0.79 -18.05
CA THR A 54 4.95 0.49 -17.45
C THR A 54 4.28 0.59 -16.07
N GLN A 55 5.08 0.75 -15.04
CA GLN A 55 4.59 0.95 -13.68
C GLN A 55 4.13 2.39 -13.51
N THR A 56 2.99 2.58 -12.89
CA THR A 56 2.37 3.88 -12.68
C THR A 56 1.91 4.06 -11.24
N ILE A 57 1.79 5.31 -10.82
CA ILE A 57 1.07 5.69 -9.61
C ILE A 57 -0.35 6.03 -10.02
N ASN A 58 -1.34 5.36 -9.44
CA ASN A 58 -2.74 5.57 -9.75
C ASN A 58 -3.45 6.25 -8.59
N PHE A 59 -4.17 7.33 -8.88
CA PHE A 59 -4.93 8.12 -7.90
C PHE A 59 -6.41 7.84 -8.08
N TYR A 60 -7.04 7.24 -7.07
CA TYR A 60 -8.46 6.96 -7.03
C TYR A 60 -9.17 7.98 -6.17
N ASN A 61 -10.03 8.80 -6.77
CA ASN A 61 -10.84 9.78 -6.06
C ASN A 61 -11.97 9.09 -5.30
N ILE A 62 -12.07 9.32 -4.01
CA ILE A 62 -13.11 8.78 -3.15
C ILE A 62 -14.05 9.91 -2.74
N ASN A 63 -15.18 9.97 -3.41
CA ASN A 63 -16.28 10.90 -3.09
C ASN A 63 -15.87 12.39 -2.99
N ASP A 64 -14.88 12.80 -3.77
CA ASP A 64 -14.28 14.14 -3.72
C ASP A 64 -13.71 14.55 -2.34
N ALA A 65 -13.50 13.58 -1.44
CA ALA A 65 -13.01 13.81 -0.09
C ALA A 65 -11.53 13.47 0.09
N MET A 66 -11.05 12.43 -0.62
CA MET A 66 -9.69 11.93 -0.49
C MET A 66 -9.27 11.12 -1.71
N TYR A 67 -7.97 10.76 -1.75
CA TYR A 67 -7.43 9.84 -2.74
C TYR A 67 -6.87 8.59 -2.09
N LEU A 68 -7.19 7.41 -2.65
CA LEU A 68 -6.40 6.21 -2.47
C LEU A 68 -5.33 6.19 -3.57
N VAL A 69 -4.07 6.06 -3.18
CA VAL A 69 -2.94 6.14 -4.10
C VAL A 69 -2.27 4.78 -4.21
N ASP A 70 -2.35 4.18 -5.39
CA ASP A 70 -1.77 2.88 -5.67
C ASP A 70 -0.35 3.06 -6.21
N LEU A 71 0.65 2.71 -5.40
CA LEU A 71 2.05 2.77 -5.78
C LEU A 71 2.46 1.55 -6.61
N PRO A 72 3.48 1.66 -7.47
CA PRO A 72 3.96 0.53 -8.25
C PRO A 72 4.35 -0.66 -7.38
N GLY A 73 3.97 -1.87 -7.79
CA GLY A 73 4.42 -3.09 -7.15
C GLY A 73 5.90 -3.36 -7.39
N TYR A 74 6.55 -4.02 -6.44
CA TYR A 74 7.98 -4.36 -6.52
C TYR A 74 8.20 -5.88 -6.47
N GLY A 75 9.46 -6.31 -6.64
CA GLY A 75 9.84 -7.72 -6.47
C GLY A 75 9.60 -8.62 -7.68
N TYR A 76 9.43 -8.07 -8.88
CA TYR A 76 9.38 -8.88 -10.10
C TYR A 76 10.77 -9.46 -10.42
N ALA A 77 10.88 -10.80 -10.46
CA ALA A 77 12.15 -11.49 -10.71
C ALA A 77 12.68 -11.32 -12.14
N LYS A 78 11.81 -10.99 -13.11
CA LYS A 78 12.14 -10.93 -14.54
C LYS A 78 12.31 -9.52 -15.09
N VAL A 79 12.46 -8.53 -14.23
CA VAL A 79 12.57 -7.14 -14.65
C VAL A 79 14.03 -6.69 -14.62
N SER A 80 14.43 -5.89 -15.59
CA SER A 80 15.79 -5.35 -15.66
C SER A 80 16.11 -4.47 -14.45
N GLN A 81 17.40 -4.39 -14.10
CA GLN A 81 17.85 -3.52 -13.01
C GLN A 81 17.49 -2.04 -13.27
N SER A 82 17.54 -1.60 -14.52
CA SER A 82 17.17 -0.22 -14.88
C SER A 82 15.70 0.08 -14.64
N GLU A 83 14.81 -0.87 -14.86
CA GLU A 83 13.38 -0.70 -14.56
C GLU A 83 13.11 -0.68 -13.06
N LYS A 84 13.80 -1.52 -12.28
CA LYS A 84 13.73 -1.48 -10.81
C LYS A 84 14.14 -0.13 -10.25
N GLU A 85 15.21 0.46 -10.79
CA GLU A 85 15.67 1.80 -10.41
C GLU A 85 14.66 2.89 -10.76
N LYS A 86 14.00 2.79 -11.91
CA LYS A 86 12.94 3.73 -12.32
C LYS A 86 11.75 3.67 -11.35
N TRP A 87 11.35 2.48 -10.93
CA TRP A 87 10.24 2.32 -9.97
C TRP A 87 10.60 2.88 -8.60
N GLY A 88 11.80 2.58 -8.13
CA GLY A 88 12.31 3.12 -6.88
C GLY A 88 12.32 4.64 -6.88
N LYS A 89 12.79 5.25 -7.95
CA LYS A 89 12.80 6.71 -8.11
C LYS A 89 11.40 7.30 -8.15
N LEU A 90 10.45 6.64 -8.82
CA LEU A 90 9.07 7.10 -8.88
C LEU A 90 8.42 7.11 -7.49
N ILE A 91 8.56 6.02 -6.74
CA ILE A 91 8.04 5.91 -5.37
C ILE A 91 8.72 6.91 -4.45
N GLU A 92 10.04 7.02 -4.51
CA GLU A 92 10.81 7.95 -3.70
C GLU A 92 10.39 9.40 -3.97
N ARG A 93 10.26 9.77 -5.23
CA ARG A 93 9.78 11.10 -5.63
C ARG A 93 8.40 11.40 -5.06
N TYR A 94 7.47 10.44 -5.11
CA TYR A 94 6.15 10.58 -4.54
C TYR A 94 6.21 10.79 -3.02
N LEU A 95 6.95 9.95 -2.31
CA LEU A 95 7.09 10.04 -0.84
C LEU A 95 7.72 11.37 -0.41
N GLN A 96 8.67 11.90 -1.19
CA GLN A 96 9.36 13.15 -0.86
C GLN A 96 8.54 14.39 -1.21
N LYS A 97 7.77 14.35 -2.30
CA LYS A 97 7.13 15.56 -2.88
C LYS A 97 5.64 15.68 -2.60
N SER A 98 4.96 14.61 -2.22
CA SER A 98 3.54 14.71 -1.87
C SER A 98 3.36 15.56 -0.61
N GLN A 99 2.56 16.60 -0.71
CA GLN A 99 2.24 17.46 0.43
C GLN A 99 0.98 17.01 1.18
N MET A 100 0.18 16.16 0.56
CA MET A 100 -1.12 15.72 1.08
C MET A 100 -1.11 14.28 1.58
N LEU A 101 0.01 13.58 1.46
CA LEU A 101 0.14 12.20 1.91
C LEU A 101 0.08 12.13 3.44
N LYS A 102 -0.94 11.46 3.95
CA LYS A 102 -1.17 11.30 5.39
C LYS A 102 -0.55 10.03 5.95
N ALA A 103 -0.67 8.94 5.23
CA ALA A 103 -0.23 7.63 5.69
C ALA A 103 0.12 6.69 4.53
N VAL A 104 0.99 5.74 4.80
CA VAL A 104 1.36 4.69 3.85
C VAL A 104 1.05 3.34 4.46
N PHE A 105 0.24 2.55 3.77
CA PHE A 105 0.02 1.14 4.07
C PHE A 105 1.01 0.31 3.27
N LEU A 106 1.71 -0.58 3.95
CA LEU A 106 2.59 -1.57 3.32
C LEU A 106 1.95 -2.94 3.43
N LEU A 107 1.70 -3.58 2.29
CA LEU A 107 1.05 -4.88 2.21
C LEU A 107 2.08 -6.00 2.21
N ILE A 108 1.83 -7.00 3.05
CA ILE A 108 2.65 -8.21 3.15
C ILE A 108 1.73 -9.41 3.17
N ASP A 109 2.04 -10.43 2.39
CA ASP A 109 1.32 -11.71 2.41
C ASP A 109 1.53 -12.37 3.78
N ILE A 110 0.44 -12.62 4.51
CA ILE A 110 0.51 -13.14 5.89
C ILE A 110 1.17 -14.52 5.99
N ARG A 111 1.24 -15.26 4.89
CA ARG A 111 1.84 -16.60 4.85
C ARG A 111 3.36 -16.59 4.91
N HIS A 112 4.00 -15.46 4.60
CA HIS A 112 5.43 -15.38 4.37
C HIS A 112 6.10 -14.38 5.32
N ASP A 113 7.37 -14.63 5.60
CA ASP A 113 8.22 -13.63 6.23
C ASP A 113 8.44 -12.46 5.26
N PRO A 114 8.62 -11.22 5.76
CA PRO A 114 8.96 -10.10 4.89
C PRO A 114 10.22 -10.37 4.08
N SER A 115 10.17 -10.05 2.79
CA SER A 115 11.34 -10.13 1.91
C SER A 115 12.32 -8.97 2.17
N ALA A 116 13.53 -9.07 1.60
CA ALA A 116 14.50 -7.97 1.63
C ALA A 116 13.93 -6.69 0.99
N ASN A 117 13.14 -6.83 -0.07
CA ASN A 117 12.47 -5.70 -0.72
C ASN A 117 11.38 -5.09 0.17
N ASP A 118 10.63 -5.91 0.91
CA ASP A 118 9.64 -5.42 1.89
C ASP A 118 10.33 -4.60 2.98
N LYS A 119 11.44 -5.09 3.50
CA LYS A 119 12.23 -4.39 4.52
C LYS A 119 12.78 -3.07 3.99
N MET A 120 13.29 -3.06 2.77
CA MET A 120 13.80 -1.86 2.12
C MET A 120 12.68 -0.83 1.92
N MET A 121 11.49 -1.26 1.47
CA MET A 121 10.34 -0.37 1.33
C MET A 121 9.89 0.19 2.67
N TYR A 122 9.83 -0.64 3.70
CA TYR A 122 9.52 -0.20 5.06
C TYR A 122 10.48 0.90 5.52
N ASP A 123 11.79 0.67 5.35
CA ASP A 123 12.81 1.63 5.75
C ASP A 123 12.74 2.95 4.95
N TRP A 124 12.41 2.89 3.66
CA TRP A 124 12.19 4.09 2.83
C TRP A 124 11.01 4.93 3.32
N ILE A 125 9.91 4.28 3.66
CA ILE A 125 8.74 4.97 4.19
C ILE A 125 9.09 5.68 5.51
N VAL A 126 9.78 4.99 6.40
CA VAL A 126 10.25 5.56 7.68
C VAL A 126 11.23 6.72 7.45
N TYR A 127 12.17 6.54 6.53
CA TYR A 127 13.16 7.58 6.19
C TYR A 127 12.49 8.87 5.71
N ASN A 128 11.37 8.77 5.02
CA ASN A 128 10.61 9.93 4.52
C ASN A 128 9.64 10.51 5.57
N GLY A 129 9.70 10.05 6.81
CA GLY A 129 8.94 10.64 7.93
C GLY A 129 7.56 10.03 8.16
N TYR A 130 7.24 8.90 7.56
CA TYR A 130 5.97 8.20 7.75
C TYR A 130 6.15 6.95 8.60
N ASP A 131 5.15 6.63 9.42
CA ASP A 131 5.06 5.34 10.10
C ASP A 131 4.24 4.38 9.27
N PRO A 132 4.85 3.34 8.64
CA PRO A 132 4.10 2.41 7.83
C PRO A 132 3.11 1.61 8.68
N ILE A 133 1.87 1.50 8.20
CA ILE A 133 0.87 0.59 8.75
C ILE A 133 0.87 -0.65 7.87
N ILE A 134 1.06 -1.81 8.49
CA ILE A 134 1.15 -3.06 7.76
C ILE A 134 -0.25 -3.66 7.58
N ILE A 135 -0.58 -4.03 6.36
CA ILE A 135 -1.74 -4.86 6.06
C ILE A 135 -1.24 -6.25 5.72
N ALA A 136 -1.53 -7.21 6.57
CA ALA A 136 -1.19 -8.61 6.35
C ALA A 136 -2.30 -9.26 5.52
N THR A 137 -2.05 -9.43 4.23
CA THR A 137 -3.04 -9.87 3.24
C THR A 137 -3.22 -11.38 3.22
N LYS A 138 -4.29 -11.83 2.57
CA LYS A 138 -4.60 -13.25 2.38
C LYS A 138 -4.82 -14.02 3.69
N LEU A 139 -5.44 -13.36 4.65
CA LEU A 139 -5.77 -13.94 5.96
C LEU A 139 -6.54 -15.26 5.85
N ASP A 140 -7.39 -15.41 4.84
CA ASP A 140 -8.16 -16.63 4.57
C ASP A 140 -7.28 -17.84 4.19
N LYS A 141 -6.00 -17.63 3.89
CA LYS A 141 -5.06 -18.70 3.50
C LYS A 141 -4.32 -19.33 4.68
N ILE A 142 -4.48 -18.82 5.90
CA ILE A 142 -3.86 -19.40 7.09
C ILE A 142 -4.92 -19.85 8.10
N LYS A 143 -4.52 -20.75 8.99
CA LYS A 143 -5.36 -21.17 10.12
C LYS A 143 -5.38 -20.09 11.19
N ARG A 144 -6.51 -19.95 11.87
CA ARG A 144 -6.66 -19.00 12.97
C ARG A 144 -5.58 -19.15 14.06
N SER A 145 -5.17 -20.39 14.32
CA SER A 145 -4.11 -20.69 15.29
C SER A 145 -2.73 -20.16 14.88
N GLN A 146 -2.52 -19.85 13.60
CA GLN A 146 -1.24 -19.35 13.09
C GLN A 146 -1.17 -17.82 13.06
N LEU A 147 -2.27 -17.12 13.30
CA LEU A 147 -2.39 -15.67 13.12
C LEU A 147 -1.37 -14.91 13.97
N GLN A 148 -1.31 -15.17 15.25
CA GLN A 148 -0.42 -14.44 16.16
C GLN A 148 1.06 -14.69 15.83
N LYS A 149 1.41 -15.91 15.47
CA LYS A 149 2.77 -16.26 15.04
C LYS A 149 3.18 -15.51 13.78
N GLN A 150 2.31 -15.45 12.79
CA GLN A 150 2.59 -14.77 11.53
C GLN A 150 2.67 -13.25 11.69
N VAL A 151 1.80 -12.65 12.48
CA VAL A 151 1.87 -11.22 12.81
C VAL A 151 3.19 -10.90 13.51
N LYS A 152 3.60 -11.72 14.47
CA LYS A 152 4.88 -11.55 15.17
C LYS A 152 6.07 -11.68 14.20
N ALA A 153 6.04 -12.65 13.29
CA ALA A 153 7.08 -12.84 12.28
C ALA A 153 7.22 -11.61 11.37
N ILE A 154 6.12 -11.00 10.97
CA ILE A 154 6.12 -9.78 10.17
C ILE A 154 6.74 -8.63 10.96
N LYS A 155 6.31 -8.40 12.18
CA LYS A 155 6.85 -7.34 13.05
C LYS A 155 8.36 -7.49 13.26
N THR A 156 8.81 -8.70 13.54
CA THR A 156 10.23 -9.01 13.75
C THR A 156 11.03 -8.82 12.46
N GLY A 157 10.52 -9.33 11.35
CA GLY A 157 11.21 -9.25 10.04
C GLY A 157 11.37 -7.82 9.53
N LEU A 158 10.43 -6.93 9.85
CA LEU A 158 10.50 -5.51 9.51
C LEU A 158 11.20 -4.66 10.59
N ASN A 159 11.53 -5.24 11.73
CA ASN A 159 12.05 -4.53 12.88
C ASN A 159 11.12 -3.37 13.31
N MET A 160 9.83 -3.66 13.40
CA MET A 160 8.82 -2.68 13.79
C MET A 160 8.94 -2.33 15.28
N LYS A 161 8.54 -1.10 15.61
CA LYS A 161 8.36 -0.68 16.99
C LYS A 161 7.24 -1.50 17.67
N SER A 162 7.25 -1.60 18.99
CA SER A 162 6.26 -2.36 19.76
C SER A 162 4.81 -1.86 19.57
N ASP A 163 4.64 -0.57 19.28
CA ASP A 163 3.35 0.07 19.01
C ASP A 163 2.95 0.06 17.52
N GLY A 164 3.77 -0.57 16.67
CA GLY A 164 3.49 -0.69 15.25
C GLY A 164 2.20 -1.45 14.95
N ILE A 165 1.43 -0.97 14.00
CA ILE A 165 0.11 -1.51 13.66
C ILE A 165 0.23 -2.52 12.52
N VAL A 166 -0.31 -3.72 12.73
CA VAL A 166 -0.51 -4.75 11.71
C VAL A 166 -1.98 -5.11 11.67
N ILE A 167 -2.62 -4.95 10.51
CA ILE A 167 -4.02 -5.28 10.30
C ILE A 167 -4.10 -6.52 9.40
N PRO A 168 -4.54 -7.66 9.92
CA PRO A 168 -4.84 -8.82 9.07
C PRO A 168 -6.04 -8.54 8.16
N PHE A 169 -5.94 -8.94 6.90
CA PHE A 169 -6.95 -8.65 5.90
C PHE A 169 -7.19 -9.82 4.95
N SER A 170 -8.45 -10.06 4.60
CA SER A 170 -8.86 -10.98 3.54
C SER A 170 -9.77 -10.28 2.53
N ALA A 171 -9.38 -10.28 1.26
CA ALA A 171 -10.24 -9.81 0.17
C ALA A 171 -11.45 -10.73 -0.05
N GLU A 172 -11.32 -12.02 0.26
CA GLU A 172 -12.38 -13.03 0.13
C GLU A 172 -13.49 -12.81 1.16
N THR A 173 -13.13 -12.68 2.44
CA THR A 173 -14.09 -12.55 3.54
C THR A 173 -14.43 -11.12 3.90
N LYS A 174 -13.67 -10.15 3.38
CA LYS A 174 -13.71 -8.73 3.76
C LYS A 174 -13.29 -8.45 5.21
N GLN A 175 -12.75 -9.43 5.92
CA GLN A 175 -12.21 -9.21 7.27
C GLN A 175 -11.05 -8.21 7.23
N GLY A 176 -11.07 -7.25 8.14
CA GLY A 176 -10.07 -6.16 8.22
C GLY A 176 -10.44 -4.90 7.45
N ARG A 177 -11.41 -4.95 6.53
CA ARG A 177 -11.83 -3.79 5.74
C ARG A 177 -12.34 -2.64 6.62
N GLU A 178 -13.16 -2.96 7.59
CA GLU A 178 -13.71 -1.96 8.52
C GLU A 178 -12.63 -1.29 9.36
N GLU A 179 -11.67 -2.05 9.85
CA GLU A 179 -10.53 -1.52 10.62
C GLU A 179 -9.70 -0.55 9.80
N ILE A 180 -9.45 -0.84 8.53
CA ILE A 180 -8.70 0.03 7.62
C ILE A 180 -9.50 1.34 7.40
N TRP A 181 -10.79 1.25 7.11
CA TRP A 181 -11.62 2.44 6.93
C TRP A 181 -11.74 3.26 8.20
N ASN A 182 -11.84 2.65 9.37
CA ASN A 182 -11.87 3.37 10.65
C ASN A 182 -10.59 4.18 10.87
N LEU A 183 -9.42 3.64 10.52
CA LEU A 183 -8.17 4.40 10.56
C LEU A 183 -8.20 5.58 9.58
N ILE A 184 -8.59 5.34 8.35
CA ILE A 184 -8.66 6.39 7.33
C ILE A 184 -9.63 7.49 7.76
N ASP A 185 -10.81 7.13 8.24
CA ASP A 185 -11.81 8.07 8.71
C ASP A 185 -11.30 8.92 9.89
N SER A 186 -10.51 8.33 10.79
CA SER A 186 -9.91 9.06 11.92
C SER A 186 -8.97 10.19 11.46
N TRP A 187 -8.33 10.03 10.30
CA TRP A 187 -7.46 11.06 9.74
C TRP A 187 -8.22 12.16 8.99
N MET A 188 -9.48 11.93 8.66
CA MET A 188 -10.35 12.88 7.94
C MET A 188 -11.19 13.74 8.88
N GLU A 189 -11.26 13.42 10.17
CA GLU A 189 -11.97 14.23 11.13
C GLU A 189 -11.32 15.62 11.23
N PRO A 190 -12.10 16.71 11.17
CA PRO A 190 -11.55 18.04 11.36
C PRO A 190 -10.92 18.11 12.77
N GLU A 191 -9.70 18.64 12.83
CA GLU A 191 -9.14 19.02 14.13
C GLU A 191 -10.15 19.93 14.83
N GLU A 192 -10.61 19.52 16.01
CA GLU A 192 -11.44 20.38 16.84
C GLU A 192 -10.62 21.64 17.12
N ALA A 193 -11.16 22.75 16.63
CA ALA A 193 -10.55 24.04 16.79
C ALA A 193 -10.61 24.50 18.27
#